data_bec34682ff6d043a4452c4e3594ae6bc
#
_entry.id   bec34682ff6d043a4452c4e3594ae6bc
#
_cell.length_a   1.000
_cell.length_b   1.000
_cell.length_c   1.000
_cell.angle_alpha   90.00
_cell.angle_beta   90.00
_cell.angle_gamma   90.00
#
_symmetry.space_group_name_H-M   'P 1'
#
loop_
_entity.id
_entity.type
_entity.pdbx_description
1 polymer ?
#
loop_
_entity_poly.entity_id
_entity_poly.type
_entity_poly.pdbx_seq_one_letter_code
_entity_poly.pdbx_strand_id
1 'polypeptide(L)'
;MALEITDNNFKEILAEGSPVVIDFWAPWCAPCRMVAPIIEEIASERPDIKVGKINVDEQPELASKFGIMSIPTLVVMKNGKIVTKVSGARPKKAILEML
;
A
#
# COMPACT_ATOMS: atom_id res chain seq x y z
N MET A 1 -0.12 -12.70 -3.77
CA MET A 1 -1.29 -11.79 -3.73
C MET A 1 -1.10 -10.69 -2.72
N ALA A 2 -1.54 -9.49 -3.05
CA ALA A 2 -1.54 -8.41 -2.08
C ALA A 2 -2.61 -8.67 -1.01
N LEU A 3 -2.28 -8.32 0.23
CA LEU A 3 -3.18 -8.47 1.36
C LEU A 3 -4.20 -7.34 1.37
N GLU A 4 -5.44 -7.67 1.69
CA GLU A 4 -6.44 -6.63 1.89
C GLU A 4 -6.34 -6.15 3.34
N ILE A 5 -5.98 -4.88 3.53
CA ILE A 5 -5.79 -4.30 4.86
C ILE A 5 -7.04 -3.54 5.26
N THR A 6 -7.55 -3.87 6.45
CA THR A 6 -8.76 -3.26 7.01
C THR A 6 -8.49 -2.79 8.43
N ASP A 7 -9.46 -2.09 9.02
CA ASP A 7 -9.39 -1.70 10.43
C ASP A 7 -9.18 -2.91 11.35
N ASN A 8 -9.66 -4.08 10.93
CA ASN A 8 -9.60 -5.30 11.75
C ASN A 8 -8.22 -5.97 11.76
N ASN A 9 -7.44 -5.85 10.69
CA ASN A 9 -6.15 -6.55 10.58
C ASN A 9 -4.94 -5.63 10.53
N PHE A 10 -5.15 -4.34 10.47
CA PHE A 10 -4.11 -3.34 10.33
C PHE A 10 -2.97 -3.47 11.36
N LYS A 11 -3.31 -3.53 12.63
CA LYS A 11 -2.30 -3.61 13.69
C LYS A 11 -1.47 -4.88 13.60
N GLU A 12 -2.15 -5.98 13.30
CA GLU A 12 -1.52 -7.29 13.18
C GLU A 12 -0.52 -7.33 12.04
N ILE A 13 -0.90 -6.78 10.88
CA ILE A 13 -0.03 -6.74 9.72
C ILE A 13 1.21 -5.90 9.98
N LEU A 14 1.07 -4.76 10.64
CA LEU A 14 2.18 -3.86 10.92
C LEU A 14 3.09 -4.36 12.03
N ALA A 15 2.62 -5.25 12.89
CA ALA A 15 3.37 -5.74 14.04
C ALA A 15 4.47 -6.73 13.70
N GLU A 16 4.50 -7.25 12.48
CA GLU A 16 5.36 -8.40 12.14
C GLU A 16 6.81 -8.06 11.79
N GLY A 17 7.20 -6.81 11.84
CA GLY A 17 8.61 -6.43 11.65
C GLY A 17 9.13 -6.44 10.22
N SER A 18 8.44 -7.08 9.29
CA SER A 18 8.79 -7.04 7.88
C SER A 18 8.46 -5.68 7.29
N PRO A 19 9.19 -5.22 6.27
CA PRO A 19 8.77 -4.03 5.55
C PRO A 19 7.40 -4.24 4.93
N VAL A 20 6.57 -3.20 4.93
CA VAL A 20 5.21 -3.26 4.40
C VAL A 20 5.05 -2.18 3.33
N VAL A 21 4.55 -2.57 2.16
CA VAL A 21 4.15 -1.63 1.11
C VAL A 21 2.64 -1.59 1.08
N ILE A 22 2.07 -0.41 1.15
CA ILE A 22 0.61 -0.24 1.17
C ILE A 22 0.19 0.62 -0.02
N ASP A 23 -0.76 0.11 -0.80
CA ASP A 23 -1.38 0.81 -1.91
C ASP A 23 -2.76 1.32 -1.47
N PHE A 24 -2.90 2.63 -1.35
CA PHE A 24 -4.20 3.25 -1.06
C PHE A 24 -4.90 3.53 -2.38
N TRP A 25 -6.08 2.95 -2.56
CA TRP A 25 -6.78 2.94 -3.84
C TRP A 25 -8.30 3.04 -3.68
N ALA A 26 -9.00 3.22 -4.80
CA ALA A 26 -10.46 3.12 -4.84
C ALA A 26 -10.89 2.54 -6.19
N PRO A 27 -12.06 1.86 -6.25
CA PRO A 27 -12.51 1.21 -7.49
C PRO A 27 -12.75 2.17 -8.66
N TRP A 28 -13.12 3.42 -8.36
CA TRP A 28 -13.41 4.43 -9.38
C TRP A 28 -12.17 5.16 -9.89
N CYS A 29 -11.02 4.85 -9.37
CA CYS A 29 -9.78 5.57 -9.65
C CYS A 29 -9.01 4.91 -10.81
N ALA A 30 -8.99 5.54 -11.97
CA ALA A 30 -8.32 4.99 -13.15
C ALA A 30 -6.81 4.81 -12.96
N PRO A 31 -6.06 5.79 -12.42
CA PRO A 31 -4.63 5.58 -12.15
C PRO A 31 -4.37 4.44 -11.16
N CYS A 32 -5.27 4.23 -10.21
CA CYS A 32 -5.16 3.11 -9.27
C CYS A 32 -5.20 1.77 -9.99
N ARG A 33 -6.03 1.66 -11.03
CA ARG A 33 -6.14 0.44 -11.83
C ARG A 33 -4.87 0.12 -12.61
N MET A 34 -4.07 1.15 -12.91
CA MET A 34 -2.78 0.97 -13.58
C MET A 34 -1.73 0.42 -12.61
N VAL A 35 -1.83 0.80 -11.35
CA VAL A 35 -0.88 0.38 -10.31
C VAL A 35 -1.22 -1.02 -9.78
N ALA A 36 -2.50 -1.39 -9.75
CA ALA A 36 -2.94 -2.65 -9.16
C ALA A 36 -2.19 -3.88 -9.65
N PRO A 37 -2.01 -4.12 -10.96
CA PRO A 37 -1.27 -5.31 -11.42
C PRO A 37 0.21 -5.26 -11.03
N ILE A 38 0.79 -4.06 -10.92
CA ILE A 38 2.18 -3.91 -10.50
C ILE A 38 2.32 -4.33 -9.03
N ILE A 39 1.39 -3.93 -8.20
CA ILE A 39 1.37 -4.30 -6.78
C ILE A 39 1.24 -5.81 -6.62
N GLU A 40 0.38 -6.45 -7.41
CA GLU A 40 0.24 -7.92 -7.37
C GLU A 40 1.52 -8.62 -7.82
N GLU A 41 2.21 -8.10 -8.84
CA GLU A 41 3.50 -8.64 -9.27
C GLU A 41 4.54 -8.58 -8.17
N ILE A 42 4.65 -7.43 -7.51
CA ILE A 42 5.60 -7.25 -6.42
C ILE A 42 5.29 -8.21 -5.27
N ALA A 43 4.01 -8.38 -4.95
CA ALA A 43 3.59 -9.32 -3.91
C ALA A 43 4.05 -10.74 -4.22
N SER A 44 3.96 -11.16 -5.49
CA SER A 44 4.40 -12.48 -5.94
C SER A 44 5.91 -12.65 -5.92
N GLU A 45 6.64 -11.59 -6.31
CA GLU A 45 8.08 -11.67 -6.51
C GLU A 45 8.90 -11.41 -5.26
N ARG A 46 8.31 -10.75 -4.26
CA ARG A 46 9.02 -10.33 -3.05
C ARG A 46 8.35 -10.87 -1.78
N PRO A 47 8.52 -12.18 -1.50
CA PRO A 47 7.95 -12.76 -0.27
C PRO A 47 8.62 -12.25 1.02
N ASP A 48 9.74 -11.56 0.89
CA ASP A 48 10.48 -10.97 2.01
C ASP A 48 9.79 -9.71 2.56
N ILE A 49 8.83 -9.15 1.82
CA ILE A 49 8.07 -7.97 2.27
C ILE A 49 6.58 -8.28 2.27
N LYS A 50 5.83 -7.54 3.05
CA LYS A 50 4.38 -7.60 3.00
C LYS A 50 3.89 -6.55 2.02
N VAL A 51 2.97 -6.94 1.16
CA VAL A 51 2.36 -6.04 0.20
C VAL A 51 0.86 -6.06 0.43
N GLY A 52 0.31 -4.91 0.75
CA GLY A 52 -1.10 -4.79 1.04
C GLY A 52 -1.74 -3.64 0.31
N LYS A 53 -3.05 -3.62 0.35
CA LYS A 53 -3.82 -2.53 -0.25
C LYS A 53 -4.98 -2.15 0.67
N ILE A 54 -5.28 -0.86 0.68
CA ILE A 54 -6.38 -0.29 1.47
C ILE A 54 -7.33 0.41 0.51
N ASN A 55 -8.58 -0.05 0.49
CA ASN A 55 -9.65 0.63 -0.24
C ASN A 55 -10.11 1.81 0.60
N VAL A 56 -9.84 3.03 0.14
CA VAL A 56 -10.14 4.23 0.94
C VAL A 56 -11.63 4.46 1.14
N ASP A 57 -12.47 3.95 0.24
CA ASP A 57 -13.92 4.06 0.39
C ASP A 57 -14.44 3.18 1.52
N GLU A 58 -13.82 2.02 1.71
CA GLU A 58 -14.22 1.07 2.76
C GLU A 58 -13.52 1.32 4.08
N GLN A 59 -12.34 1.95 4.04
CA GLN A 59 -11.53 2.19 5.23
C GLN A 59 -11.18 3.68 5.36
N PRO A 60 -12.19 4.56 5.51
CA PRO A 60 -11.93 6.00 5.55
C PRO A 60 -11.12 6.43 6.78
N GLU A 61 -11.24 5.73 7.88
CA GLU A 61 -10.48 6.06 9.09
C GLU A 61 -9.00 5.76 8.91
N LEU A 62 -8.65 4.63 8.27
CA LEU A 62 -7.26 4.32 7.97
C LEU A 62 -6.68 5.33 6.99
N ALA A 63 -7.43 5.70 5.95
CA ALA A 63 -6.98 6.71 5.00
C ALA A 63 -6.69 8.03 5.70
N SER A 64 -7.56 8.44 6.61
CA SER A 64 -7.37 9.65 7.40
C SER A 64 -6.15 9.56 8.30
N LYS A 65 -5.97 8.42 8.95
CA LYS A 65 -4.84 8.16 9.86
C LYS A 65 -3.50 8.30 9.14
N PHE A 66 -3.43 7.86 7.88
CA PHE A 66 -2.21 7.99 7.08
C PHE A 66 -2.11 9.32 6.35
N GLY A 67 -3.08 10.21 6.53
CA GLY A 67 -3.08 11.52 5.88
C GLY A 67 -3.19 11.44 4.37
N ILE A 68 -3.99 10.49 3.85
CA ILE A 68 -4.15 10.29 2.41
C ILE A 68 -5.06 11.38 1.85
N MET A 69 -4.52 12.19 0.94
CA MET A 69 -5.25 13.29 0.31
C MET A 69 -5.56 13.04 -1.16
N SER A 70 -4.87 12.09 -1.76
CA SER A 70 -5.09 11.72 -3.16
C SER A 70 -4.77 10.25 -3.33
N ILE A 71 -5.26 9.64 -4.41
CA ILE A 71 -5.01 8.24 -4.73
C ILE A 71 -4.61 8.09 -6.19
N PRO A 72 -3.77 7.10 -6.53
CA PRO A 72 -3.14 6.18 -5.61
C PRO A 72 -2.07 6.86 -4.75
N THR A 73 -1.88 6.40 -3.54
CA THR A 73 -0.76 6.78 -2.70
C THR A 73 -0.11 5.50 -2.22
N LEU A 74 1.22 5.42 -2.36
CA LEU A 74 2.01 4.28 -1.94
C LEU A 74 2.78 4.66 -0.69
N VAL A 75 2.69 3.80 0.32
CA VAL A 75 3.37 4.00 1.60
C VAL A 75 4.26 2.80 1.87
N VAL A 76 5.51 3.06 2.24
CA VAL A 76 6.41 2.01 2.72
C VAL A 76 6.60 2.22 4.20
N MET A 77 6.38 1.17 4.98
CA MET A 77 6.56 1.20 6.43
C MET A 77 7.61 0.19 6.84
N LYS A 78 8.43 0.57 7.81
CA LYS A 78 9.42 -0.30 8.44
C LYS A 78 9.35 -0.08 9.94
N ASN A 79 9.25 -1.18 10.69
CA ASN A 79 9.20 -1.14 12.16
C ASN A 79 8.10 -0.21 12.69
N GLY A 80 6.94 -0.24 12.03
CA GLY A 80 5.78 0.54 12.44
C GLY A 80 5.84 2.02 12.08
N LYS A 81 6.82 2.43 11.29
CA LYS A 81 7.00 3.84 10.89
C LYS A 81 6.95 4.00 9.39
N ILE A 82 6.37 5.11 8.93
CA ILE A 82 6.36 5.45 7.51
C ILE A 82 7.75 5.94 7.12
N VAL A 83 8.38 5.25 6.17
CA VAL A 83 9.69 5.65 5.66
C VAL A 83 9.60 6.32 4.29
N THR A 84 8.54 6.03 3.53
CA THR A 84 8.32 6.64 2.22
C THR A 84 6.83 6.75 1.97
N LYS A 85 6.41 7.88 1.41
CA LYS A 85 5.01 8.11 1.04
C LYS A 85 5.00 8.93 -0.23
N VAL A 86 4.47 8.37 -1.32
CA VAL A 86 4.39 9.05 -2.61
C VAL A 86 3.00 8.94 -3.19
N SER A 87 2.52 10.02 -3.81
CA SER A 87 1.23 10.06 -4.47
C SER A 87 1.39 9.96 -5.97
N GLY A 88 0.41 9.36 -6.63
CA GLY A 88 0.36 9.19 -8.06
C GLY A 88 0.88 7.84 -8.53
N ALA A 89 0.46 7.45 -9.74
CA ALA A 89 0.88 6.19 -10.35
C ALA A 89 2.37 6.23 -10.67
N ARG A 90 3.04 5.10 -10.43
CA ARG A 90 4.47 4.97 -10.68
C ARG A 90 4.76 3.64 -11.34
N PRO A 91 5.81 3.56 -12.19
CA PRO A 91 6.22 2.28 -12.77
C PRO A 91 6.81 1.38 -11.69
N LYS A 92 6.81 0.09 -11.98
CA LYS A 92 7.31 -0.94 -11.04
C LYS A 92 8.71 -0.64 -10.51
N LYS A 93 9.60 -0.22 -11.39
CA LYS A 93 10.98 0.09 -11.01
C LYS A 93 11.02 1.17 -9.93
N ALA A 94 10.23 2.22 -10.07
CA ALA A 94 10.19 3.31 -9.10
C ALA A 94 9.66 2.82 -7.75
N ILE A 95 8.68 1.93 -7.77
CA ILE A 95 8.12 1.36 -6.54
C ILE A 95 9.15 0.50 -5.83
N LEU A 96 9.87 -0.34 -6.58
CA LEU A 96 10.91 -1.18 -6.01
C LEU A 96 12.04 -0.35 -5.41
N GLU A 97 12.33 0.79 -5.97
CA GLU A 97 13.36 1.71 -5.45
C GLU A 97 12.97 2.37 -4.12
N MET A 98 11.69 2.33 -3.77
CA MET A 98 11.20 2.85 -2.48
C MET A 98 11.49 1.91 -1.31
N LEU A 99 11.79 0.66 -1.59
CA LEU A 99 11.94 -0.40 -0.59
C LEU A 99 13.29 -0.41 0.13
#